data_5b864081c1270b77fab940622127a0f6
#
_entry.id   5b864081c1270b77fab940622127a0f6
#
_cell.length_a   1.000
_cell.length_b   1.000
_cell.length_c   1.000
_cell.angle_alpha   90.00
_cell.angle_beta   90.00
_cell.angle_gamma   90.00
#
_symmetry.space_group_name_H-M   'P 1'
#
loop_
_entity.id
_entity.type
_entity.pdbx_description
1 polymer ?
#
loop_
_entity_poly.entity_id
_entity_poly.type
_entity_poly.pdbx_seq_one_letter_code
_entity_poly.pdbx_strand_id
1 'polypeptide(L)'
;MADAADWQRLTEALRALHRALIERARRDYESEHLETLGAGRLVQLLATDPHFAWLRALSELMVDMDMARDAGPALMDELSSAVRPAVEHVIAISSTASAPDGFGAHYWPYVQDDPHVAMAHAALRQALASWPAAEPADAAASLHERHRLAEKARHRRS
;
A
#
# COMPACT_ATOMS: atom_id res chain seq x y z
N MET A 1 0.06 1.68 -21.54
CA MET A 1 -0.97 0.98 -20.76
C MET A 1 -0.30 -0.19 -20.03
N ALA A 2 -0.57 -0.37 -18.75
CA ALA A 2 0.05 -1.44 -17.97
C ALA A 2 -0.57 -2.79 -18.37
N ASP A 3 0.28 -3.79 -18.63
CA ASP A 3 -0.16 -5.13 -18.96
C ASP A 3 -0.31 -6.02 -17.70
N ALA A 4 -0.74 -7.27 -17.89
CA ALA A 4 -0.93 -8.22 -16.78
C ALA A 4 0.38 -8.48 -16.00
N ALA A 5 1.52 -8.47 -16.67
CA ALA A 5 2.83 -8.65 -16.03
C ALA A 5 3.20 -7.41 -15.18
N ASP A 6 2.86 -6.21 -15.62
CA ASP A 6 3.03 -4.98 -14.83
C ASP A 6 2.17 -5.01 -13.57
N TRP A 7 0.91 -5.42 -13.69
CA TRP A 7 0.01 -5.61 -12.55
C TRP A 7 0.57 -6.61 -11.55
N GLN A 8 1.06 -7.74 -12.01
CA GLN A 8 1.64 -8.77 -11.16
C GLN A 8 2.89 -8.24 -10.43
N ARG A 9 3.83 -7.64 -11.16
CA ARG A 9 5.06 -7.06 -10.56
C ARG A 9 4.76 -6.02 -9.50
N LEU A 10 3.81 -5.13 -9.77
CA LEU A 10 3.43 -4.10 -8.81
C LEU A 10 2.75 -4.71 -7.58
N THR A 11 1.85 -5.66 -7.76
CA THR A 11 1.17 -6.35 -6.65
C THR A 11 2.18 -7.10 -5.77
N GLU A 12 3.13 -7.79 -6.37
CA GLU A 12 4.21 -8.49 -5.64
C GLU A 12 5.11 -7.52 -4.87
N ALA A 13 5.47 -6.39 -5.48
CA ALA A 13 6.26 -5.35 -4.83
C ALA A 13 5.53 -4.72 -3.64
N LEU A 14 4.23 -4.46 -3.77
CA LEU A 14 3.40 -3.95 -2.67
C LEU A 14 3.29 -4.96 -1.52
N ARG A 15 3.12 -6.24 -1.82
CA ARG A 15 3.08 -7.31 -0.81
C ARG A 15 4.42 -7.45 -0.08
N ALA A 16 5.53 -7.37 -0.82
CA ALA A 16 6.86 -7.42 -0.22
C ALA A 16 7.10 -6.22 0.72
N LEU A 17 6.72 -5.03 0.30
CA LEU A 17 6.80 -3.84 1.13
C LEU A 17 5.93 -3.95 2.38
N HIS A 18 4.69 -4.34 2.23
CA HIS A 18 3.75 -4.53 3.35
C HIS A 18 4.28 -5.52 4.39
N ARG A 19 4.83 -6.65 3.92
CA ARG A 19 5.45 -7.65 4.79
C ARG A 19 6.66 -7.09 5.54
N ALA A 20 7.53 -6.36 4.86
CA ALA A 20 8.70 -5.74 5.49
C ALA A 20 8.31 -4.71 6.55
N LEU A 21 7.27 -3.92 6.29
CA LEU A 21 6.75 -2.93 7.23
C LEU A 21 6.10 -3.58 8.46
N ILE A 22 5.29 -4.62 8.25
CA ILE A 22 4.70 -5.39 9.37
C ILE A 22 5.80 -6.00 10.25
N GLU A 23 6.81 -6.61 9.65
CA GLU A 23 7.91 -7.23 10.39
C GLU A 23 8.72 -6.21 11.18
N ARG A 24 8.96 -5.03 10.62
CA ARG A 24 9.64 -3.95 11.34
C ARG A 24 8.76 -3.40 12.49
N ALA A 25 7.50 -3.13 12.22
CA ALA A 25 6.56 -2.64 13.24
C ALA A 25 6.37 -3.67 14.37
N ARG A 26 6.36 -4.96 14.03
CA ARG A 26 6.31 -6.05 15.01
C ARG A 26 7.52 -6.02 15.94
N ARG A 27 8.72 -5.92 15.39
CA ARG A 27 9.95 -5.86 16.20
C ARG A 27 9.99 -4.64 17.11
N ASP A 28 9.55 -3.50 16.63
CA ASP A 28 9.46 -2.29 17.43
C ASP A 28 8.48 -2.47 18.60
N TYR A 29 7.30 -3.03 18.32
CA TYR A 29 6.29 -3.34 19.34
C TYR A 29 6.82 -4.33 20.39
N GLU A 30 7.44 -5.43 19.95
CA GLU A 30 8.02 -6.44 20.84
C GLU A 30 9.09 -5.84 21.74
N SER A 31 9.92 -4.95 21.21
CA SER A 31 10.95 -4.25 21.96
C SER A 31 10.39 -3.29 23.00
N GLU A 32 9.36 -2.52 22.63
CA GLU A 32 8.72 -1.56 23.54
C GLU A 32 7.93 -2.23 24.68
N HIS A 33 7.29 -3.36 24.40
CA HIS A 33 6.43 -4.07 25.35
C HIS A 33 7.12 -5.25 26.03
N LEU A 34 8.36 -5.56 25.67
CA LEU A 34 9.14 -6.69 26.19
C LEU A 34 8.40 -8.02 26.08
N GLU A 35 7.67 -8.23 24.96
CA GLU A 35 6.94 -9.45 24.68
C GLU A 35 7.26 -9.95 23.26
N THR A 36 7.06 -11.25 23.04
CA THR A 36 7.17 -11.87 21.71
C THR A 36 5.78 -12.16 21.17
N LEU A 37 5.49 -11.65 19.96
CA LEU A 37 4.18 -11.82 19.34
C LEU A 37 4.07 -13.12 18.56
N GLY A 38 3.15 -13.98 18.94
CA GLY A 38 2.69 -15.07 18.09
C GLY A 38 1.81 -14.56 16.94
N ALA A 39 1.64 -15.41 15.91
CA ALA A 39 0.91 -15.04 14.70
C ALA A 39 -0.53 -14.56 14.98
N GLY A 40 -1.27 -15.27 15.84
CA GLY A 40 -2.64 -14.89 16.19
C GLY A 40 -2.73 -13.56 16.93
N ARG A 41 -1.81 -13.29 17.84
CA ARG A 41 -1.74 -12.02 18.56
C ARG A 41 -1.38 -10.87 17.63
N LEU A 42 -0.44 -11.08 16.72
CA LEU A 42 -0.06 -10.09 15.71
C LEU A 42 -1.25 -9.72 14.82
N VAL A 43 -2.01 -10.68 14.31
CA VAL A 43 -3.20 -10.42 13.50
C VAL A 43 -4.23 -9.59 14.27
N GLN A 44 -4.45 -9.89 15.54
CA GLN A 44 -5.35 -9.11 16.40
C GLN A 44 -4.86 -7.67 16.55
N LEU A 45 -3.58 -7.47 16.80
CA LEU A 45 -2.99 -6.14 16.97
C LEU A 45 -3.01 -5.33 15.67
N LEU A 46 -2.75 -5.94 14.53
CA LEU A 46 -2.86 -5.31 13.22
C LEU A 46 -4.27 -4.75 12.97
N ALA A 47 -5.28 -5.40 13.51
CA ALA A 47 -6.67 -4.97 13.35
C ALA A 47 -7.08 -3.87 14.35
N THR A 48 -6.52 -3.84 15.55
CA THR A 48 -7.07 -3.09 16.68
C THR A 48 -6.11 -2.09 17.35
N ASP A 49 -4.80 -2.30 17.25
CA ASP A 49 -3.82 -1.52 17.99
C ASP A 49 -3.38 -0.27 17.21
N PRO A 50 -3.34 0.92 17.85
CA PRO A 50 -2.87 2.15 17.22
C PRO A 50 -1.45 2.08 16.67
N HIS A 51 -0.57 1.27 17.24
CA HIS A 51 0.80 1.08 16.77
C HIS A 51 0.87 0.61 15.32
N PHE A 52 -0.13 -0.16 14.88
CA PHE A 52 -0.21 -0.71 13.52
C PHE A 52 -1.23 0.01 12.62
N ALA A 53 -2.01 0.94 13.16
CA ALA A 53 -3.12 1.58 12.43
C ALA A 53 -2.69 2.29 11.13
N TRP A 54 -1.50 2.87 11.11
CA TRP A 54 -0.95 3.56 9.95
C TRP A 54 -0.73 2.66 8.72
N LEU A 55 -0.57 1.34 8.93
CA LEU A 55 -0.43 0.36 7.84
C LEU A 55 -1.72 0.15 7.04
N ARG A 56 -2.85 0.58 7.57
CA ARG A 56 -4.17 0.38 6.94
C ARG A 56 -4.26 0.97 5.54
N ALA A 57 -3.69 2.14 5.32
CA ALA A 57 -3.72 2.80 4.01
C ALA A 57 -3.09 1.92 2.91
N LEU A 58 -1.97 1.26 3.21
CA LEU A 58 -1.33 0.34 2.28
C LEU A 58 -2.15 -0.94 2.10
N SER A 59 -2.70 -1.49 3.17
CA SER A 59 -3.55 -2.68 3.13
C SER A 59 -4.81 -2.45 2.30
N GLU A 60 -5.45 -1.30 2.43
CA GLU A 60 -6.63 -0.92 1.65
C GLU A 60 -6.29 -0.80 0.16
N LEU A 61 -5.16 -0.18 -0.18
CA LEU A 61 -4.69 -0.09 -1.56
C LEU A 61 -4.46 -1.48 -2.17
N MET A 62 -3.85 -2.39 -1.42
CA MET A 62 -3.60 -3.76 -1.87
C MET A 62 -4.91 -4.52 -2.11
N VAL A 63 -5.89 -4.36 -1.23
CA VAL A 63 -7.23 -4.94 -1.41
C VAL A 63 -7.91 -4.39 -2.66
N ASP A 64 -7.87 -3.08 -2.86
CA ASP A 64 -8.45 -2.45 -4.06
C ASP A 64 -7.82 -3.01 -5.35
N MET A 65 -6.51 -3.22 -5.36
CA MET A 65 -5.82 -3.80 -6.51
C MET A 65 -6.16 -5.29 -6.74
N ASP A 66 -6.22 -6.08 -5.68
CA ASP A 66 -6.62 -7.48 -5.78
C ASP A 66 -8.07 -7.60 -6.29
N MET A 67 -8.97 -6.76 -5.82
CA MET A 67 -10.36 -6.72 -6.29
C MET A 67 -10.46 -6.34 -7.77
N ALA A 68 -9.67 -5.38 -8.24
CA ALA A 68 -9.61 -5.02 -9.65
C ALA A 68 -9.14 -6.19 -10.52
N ARG A 69 -8.11 -6.88 -10.07
CA ARG A 69 -7.58 -8.07 -10.77
C ARG A 69 -8.61 -9.20 -10.83
N ASP A 70 -9.30 -9.47 -9.72
CA ASP A 70 -10.32 -10.53 -9.64
C ASP A 70 -11.55 -10.22 -10.51
N ALA A 71 -11.84 -8.94 -10.74
CA ALA A 71 -12.92 -8.51 -11.63
C ALA A 71 -12.58 -8.65 -13.13
N GLY A 72 -11.32 -8.79 -13.46
CA GLY A 72 -10.85 -9.13 -14.79
C GLY A 72 -10.21 -8.00 -15.60
N PRO A 73 -9.73 -8.30 -16.83
CA PRO A 73 -8.90 -7.40 -17.62
C PRO A 73 -9.55 -6.05 -17.94
N ALA A 74 -10.85 -6.03 -18.19
CA ALA A 74 -11.57 -4.79 -18.55
C ALA A 74 -11.47 -3.74 -17.41
N LEU A 75 -11.59 -4.19 -16.15
CA LEU A 75 -11.46 -3.30 -15.01
C LEU A 75 -10.00 -2.91 -14.75
N MET A 76 -9.08 -3.84 -14.96
CA MET A 76 -7.65 -3.55 -14.87
C MET A 76 -7.24 -2.45 -15.87
N ASP A 77 -7.72 -2.52 -17.10
CA ASP A 77 -7.46 -1.50 -18.14
C ASP A 77 -8.07 -0.13 -17.75
N GLU A 78 -9.32 -0.12 -17.30
CA GLU A 78 -10.00 1.10 -16.85
C GLU A 78 -9.23 1.80 -15.72
N LEU A 79 -8.55 1.01 -14.89
CA LEU A 79 -7.87 1.51 -13.68
C LEU A 79 -6.39 1.77 -13.84
N SER A 80 -5.79 1.30 -14.90
CA SER A 80 -4.34 1.36 -15.06
C SER A 80 -3.76 2.78 -14.90
N SER A 81 -4.48 3.80 -15.35
CA SER A 81 -4.09 5.20 -15.19
C SER A 81 -4.21 5.73 -13.75
N ALA A 82 -5.05 5.10 -12.93
CA ALA A 82 -5.30 5.51 -11.54
C ALA A 82 -4.36 4.84 -10.53
N VAL A 83 -3.76 3.71 -10.89
CA VAL A 83 -2.97 2.90 -9.97
C VAL A 83 -1.70 3.60 -9.53
N ARG A 84 -0.90 4.12 -10.46
CA ARG A 84 0.34 4.81 -10.11
C ARG A 84 0.13 6.00 -9.19
N PRO A 85 -0.79 6.93 -9.48
CA PRO A 85 -1.08 8.04 -8.57
C PRO A 85 -1.57 7.57 -7.19
N ALA A 86 -2.37 6.50 -7.14
CA ALA A 86 -2.85 5.96 -5.86
C ALA A 86 -1.71 5.37 -5.01
N VAL A 87 -0.79 4.64 -5.63
CA VAL A 87 0.41 4.12 -4.95
C VAL A 87 1.31 5.25 -4.50
N GLU A 88 1.62 6.19 -5.40
CA GLU A 88 2.46 7.36 -5.10
C GLU A 88 1.88 8.21 -3.98
N HIS A 89 0.55 8.35 -3.92
CA HIS A 89 -0.12 9.06 -2.84
C HIS A 89 0.07 8.38 -1.49
N VAL A 90 -0.03 7.06 -1.42
CA VAL A 90 0.16 6.30 -0.16
C VAL A 90 1.61 6.38 0.31
N ILE A 91 2.56 6.19 -0.60
CA ILE A 91 3.99 6.22 -0.28
C ILE A 91 4.60 7.61 -0.41
N ALA A 92 3.79 8.64 -0.77
CA ALA A 92 4.29 10.00 -0.96
C ALA A 92 5.03 10.46 0.28
N ILE A 93 6.30 10.59 0.09
CA ILE A 93 7.23 11.22 0.98
C ILE A 93 7.08 12.73 0.75
N SER A 94 5.89 13.25 0.99
CA SER A 94 5.83 14.68 1.04
C SER A 94 6.41 15.11 2.38
N SER A 95 7.52 15.80 2.28
CA SER A 95 8.16 16.52 3.37
C SER A 95 7.24 17.59 3.99
N THR A 96 6.06 17.78 3.44
CA THR A 96 5.03 18.66 3.95
C THR A 96 4.11 17.84 4.85
N ALA A 97 4.45 17.81 6.12
CA ALA A 97 3.60 17.65 7.29
C ALA A 97 2.15 17.15 6.99
N SER A 98 2.01 15.97 6.48
CA SER A 98 0.78 15.22 6.71
C SER A 98 0.69 14.91 8.21
N ALA A 99 -0.52 14.85 8.74
CA ALA A 99 -0.79 14.63 10.15
C ALA A 99 0.22 13.67 10.81
N PRO A 100 0.65 13.93 12.03
CA PRO A 100 1.65 13.13 12.73
C PRO A 100 1.35 11.62 12.78
N ASP A 101 0.10 11.24 12.54
CA ASP A 101 -0.37 9.86 12.47
C ASP A 101 -0.48 9.30 11.04
N GLY A 102 -0.02 10.05 10.02
CA GLY A 102 -0.10 9.63 8.62
C GLY A 102 0.90 8.53 8.26
N PHE A 103 0.61 7.79 7.19
CA PHE A 103 1.46 6.72 6.68
C PHE A 103 2.91 7.19 6.45
N GLY A 104 3.10 8.34 5.81
CA GLY A 104 4.42 8.88 5.52
C GLY A 104 5.28 9.18 6.74
N ALA A 105 4.67 9.61 7.85
CA ALA A 105 5.38 9.91 9.09
C ALA A 105 6.03 8.67 9.72
N HIS A 106 5.41 7.50 9.56
CA HIS A 106 5.96 6.21 10.02
C HIS A 106 6.84 5.53 8.98
N TYR A 107 6.45 5.63 7.72
CA TYR A 107 7.07 4.94 6.60
C TYR A 107 8.50 5.41 6.32
N TRP A 108 8.71 6.71 6.26
CA TRP A 108 10.01 7.26 5.87
C TRP A 108 11.15 6.93 6.83
N PRO A 109 10.97 7.02 8.17
CA PRO A 109 11.98 6.53 9.10
C PRO A 109 12.34 5.06 8.89
N TYR A 110 11.37 4.20 8.59
CA TYR A 110 11.63 2.79 8.31
C TYR A 110 12.42 2.57 7.02
N VAL A 111 12.15 3.34 5.98
CA VAL A 111 12.94 3.30 4.74
C VAL A 111 14.40 3.68 5.00
N GLN A 112 14.64 4.64 5.88
CA GLN A 112 15.99 5.09 6.23
C GLN A 112 16.73 4.11 7.14
N ASP A 113 16.04 3.49 8.07
CA ASP A 113 16.67 2.74 9.17
C ASP A 113 16.68 1.21 8.94
N ASP A 114 15.80 0.69 8.09
CA ASP A 114 15.67 -0.75 7.86
C ASP A 114 16.04 -1.13 6.43
N PRO A 115 17.13 -1.91 6.24
CA PRO A 115 17.57 -2.33 4.91
C PRO A 115 16.52 -3.14 4.13
N HIS A 116 15.73 -3.95 4.81
CA HIS A 116 14.66 -4.75 4.15
C HIS A 116 13.54 -3.86 3.65
N VAL A 117 13.15 -2.87 4.41
CA VAL A 117 12.17 -1.86 4.00
C VAL A 117 12.73 -1.02 2.84
N ALA A 118 13.98 -0.59 2.91
CA ALA A 118 14.63 0.16 1.84
C ALA A 118 14.69 -0.62 0.51
N MET A 119 15.02 -1.90 0.58
CA MET A 119 15.05 -2.79 -0.61
C MET A 119 13.64 -2.99 -1.20
N ALA A 120 12.65 -3.21 -0.36
CA ALA A 120 11.25 -3.34 -0.81
C ALA A 120 10.71 -2.03 -1.41
N HIS A 121 11.07 -0.89 -0.83
CA HIS A 121 10.77 0.43 -1.40
C HIS A 121 11.40 0.62 -2.78
N ALA A 122 12.67 0.27 -2.96
CA ALA A 122 13.35 0.37 -4.24
C ALA A 122 12.70 -0.53 -5.30
N ALA A 123 12.34 -1.76 -4.93
CA ALA A 123 11.63 -2.68 -5.82
C ALA A 123 10.25 -2.14 -6.24
N LEU A 124 9.51 -1.52 -5.31
CA LEU A 124 8.24 -0.86 -5.61
C LEU A 124 8.43 0.30 -6.60
N ARG A 125 9.43 1.15 -6.37
CA ARG A 125 9.77 2.24 -7.28
C ARG A 125 10.10 1.74 -8.68
N GLN A 126 10.83 0.65 -8.78
CA GLN A 126 11.18 0.02 -10.06
C GLN A 126 9.94 -0.55 -10.76
N ALA A 127 9.05 -1.19 -10.03
CA ALA A 127 7.79 -1.69 -10.58
C ALA A 127 6.90 -0.55 -11.09
N LEU A 128 6.87 0.61 -10.40
CA LEU A 128 6.14 1.79 -10.83
C LEU A 128 6.73 2.47 -12.07
N ALA A 129 8.00 2.31 -12.33
CA ALA A 129 8.67 2.96 -13.46
C ALA A 129 8.10 2.54 -14.84
N SER A 130 7.53 1.34 -14.93
CA SER A 130 6.85 0.85 -16.14
C SER A 130 5.42 1.36 -16.30
N TRP A 131 4.85 1.97 -15.26
CA TRP A 131 3.51 2.54 -15.29
C TRP A 131 3.51 3.96 -15.85
N PRO A 132 2.45 4.36 -16.60
CA PRO A 132 2.34 5.73 -17.10
C PRO A 132 2.37 6.75 -15.97
N ALA A 133 3.10 7.85 -16.18
CA ALA A 133 3.02 8.99 -15.27
C ALA A 133 1.66 9.66 -15.45
N ALA A 134 0.95 9.91 -14.35
CA ALA A 134 -0.28 10.68 -14.39
C ALA A 134 0.01 12.16 -14.20
N GLU A 135 -0.80 12.99 -14.84
CA GLU A 135 -0.80 14.43 -14.60
C GLU A 135 -1.25 14.72 -13.14
N PRO A 136 -0.72 15.77 -12.49
CA PRO A 136 -1.07 16.07 -11.11
C PRO A 136 -2.56 16.26 -10.83
N ALA A 137 -3.33 16.71 -11.84
CA ALA A 137 -4.77 16.84 -11.75
C ALA A 137 -5.50 15.51 -11.58
N ASP A 138 -4.89 14.41 -12.03
CA ASP A 138 -5.49 13.09 -11.99
C ASP A 138 -5.35 12.40 -10.62
N ALA A 139 -4.49 12.90 -9.73
CA ALA A 139 -4.26 12.29 -8.43
C ALA A 139 -5.52 12.29 -7.54
N ALA A 140 -6.28 13.38 -7.54
CA ALA A 140 -7.54 13.47 -6.79
C ALA A 140 -8.65 12.63 -7.45
N ALA A 141 -8.70 12.63 -8.79
CA ALA A 141 -9.63 11.80 -9.55
C ALA A 141 -9.37 10.31 -9.34
N SER A 142 -8.10 9.88 -9.32
CA SER A 142 -7.73 8.48 -9.08
C SER A 142 -8.08 7.99 -7.68
N LEU A 143 -8.00 8.83 -6.67
CA LEU A 143 -8.48 8.48 -5.32
C LEU A 143 -9.99 8.27 -5.30
N HIS A 144 -10.73 9.13 -6.00
CA HIS A 144 -12.18 8.99 -6.12
C HIS A 144 -12.57 7.72 -6.89
N GLU A 145 -11.89 7.44 -7.98
CA GLU A 145 -12.09 6.21 -8.75
C GLU A 145 -11.76 4.96 -7.93
N ARG A 146 -10.71 4.97 -7.15
CA ARG A 146 -10.36 3.88 -6.23
C ARG A 146 -11.50 3.57 -5.27
N HIS A 147 -12.10 4.58 -4.66
CA HIS A 147 -13.25 4.39 -3.77
C HIS A 147 -14.47 3.86 -4.51
N ARG A 148 -14.76 4.42 -5.68
CA ARG A 148 -15.89 3.96 -6.53
C ARG A 148 -15.76 2.48 -6.93
N LEU A 149 -14.55 2.01 -7.12
CA LEU A 149 -14.28 0.62 -7.47
C LEU A 149 -14.39 -0.32 -6.31
N ALA A 150 -13.88 0.07 -5.16
CA ALA A 150 -14.07 -0.68 -3.93
C ALA A 150 -15.57 -0.86 -3.63
N GLU A 151 -16.38 0.16 -3.88
CA GLU A 151 -17.83 0.08 -3.77
C GLU A 151 -18.45 -0.88 -4.80
N LYS A 152 -18.11 -0.74 -6.09
CA LYS A 152 -18.61 -1.64 -7.15
C LYS A 152 -18.26 -3.10 -6.89
N ALA A 153 -17.04 -3.37 -6.40
CA ALA A 153 -16.62 -4.72 -6.10
C ALA A 153 -17.35 -5.31 -4.89
N ARG A 154 -17.65 -4.51 -3.87
CA ARG A 154 -18.49 -4.94 -2.73
C ARG A 154 -19.90 -5.30 -3.17
N HIS A 155 -20.53 -4.48 -4.04
CA HIS A 155 -21.89 -4.74 -4.55
C HIS A 155 -21.99 -5.97 -5.45
N ARG A 156 -20.92 -6.39 -6.11
CA ARG A 156 -20.91 -7.60 -6.93
C ARG A 156 -20.78 -8.89 -6.11
N ARG A 157 -20.39 -8.80 -4.85
CA ARG A 157 -20.28 -9.95 -3.93
C ARG A 157 -21.52 -10.15 -3.04
N SER A 158 -22.47 -9.23 -3.10
CA SER A 158 -23.78 -9.31 -2.44
C SER A 158 -24.82 -9.89 -3.37
#